data_8a0d4083ef5ca43fcaa853f89b8379e1
#
_entry.id   8a0d4083ef5ca43fcaa853f89b8379e1
#
_cell.length_a   1.000
_cell.length_b   1.000
_cell.length_c   1.000
_cell.angle_alpha   90.00
_cell.angle_beta   90.00
_cell.angle_gamma   90.00
#
_symmetry.space_group_name_H-M   'P 1'
#
loop_
_entity.id
_entity.type
_entity.pdbx_description
1 polymer ?
#
loop_
_entity_poly.entity_id
_entity_poly.type
_entity_poly.pdbx_seq_one_letter_code
_entity_poly.pdbx_strand_id
1 'polypeptide(L)'
;MKKQTSKKTAGRTGRKTKRGREGNQIRRLNLLLILAAAIGLLLFAARIFLSGQTIRMTGDPTYLSDSVLEYRDTVEFYAEKNGISEYTDYLLAIMQVETGGRGDDVMQSSESLGLPPGSLEPEDSIAQGCSYFAEILGDAEKKGCDLDAVIQAYNFGIDYLDFAAKRGGDSDLDMATEFAEWKSDGETTEYSSELAREVNGGWRYKYGNMFYAELVKKIVDNLNDN
;
A
#
# COMPACT_ATOMS: atom_id res chain seq x y z
N MET A 1 6.89 -0.54 -97.84
CA MET A 1 6.14 -1.37 -96.86
C MET A 1 6.96 -1.43 -95.59
N LYS A 2 6.56 -0.72 -94.49
CA LYS A 2 7.08 -0.90 -93.15
C LYS A 2 5.93 -0.81 -92.15
N LYS A 3 5.70 -1.90 -91.45
CA LYS A 3 4.66 -2.01 -90.37
C LYS A 3 5.22 -1.39 -89.09
N GLN A 4 4.51 -0.43 -88.54
CA GLN A 4 4.73 0.06 -87.15
C GLN A 4 3.93 -0.80 -86.21
N THR A 5 4.60 -1.33 -85.20
CA THR A 5 3.97 -2.02 -84.08
C THR A 5 3.89 -1.03 -82.90
N SER A 6 2.69 -0.71 -82.48
CA SER A 6 2.36 0.08 -81.28
C SER A 6 2.50 -0.78 -80.04
N LYS A 7 3.29 -0.35 -79.08
CA LYS A 7 3.36 -0.93 -77.73
C LYS A 7 2.43 -0.17 -76.76
N LYS A 8 1.43 -0.88 -76.27
CA LYS A 8 0.59 -0.41 -75.13
C LYS A 8 1.36 -0.46 -73.85
N THR A 9 1.54 0.68 -73.21
CA THR A 9 1.95 0.79 -71.81
C THR A 9 0.72 0.78 -70.90
N ALA A 10 0.52 -0.34 -70.18
CA ALA A 10 -0.57 -0.49 -69.22
C ALA A 10 -0.13 -0.01 -67.82
N GLY A 11 -0.99 0.73 -67.15
CA GLY A 11 -0.76 1.51 -65.98
C GLY A 11 -0.35 0.77 -64.69
N ARG A 12 0.58 1.39 -63.98
CA ARG A 12 1.14 0.97 -62.65
C ARG A 12 0.85 2.00 -61.56
N THR A 13 -0.35 2.58 -61.52
CA THR A 13 -0.66 3.68 -60.57
C THR A 13 -1.69 3.35 -59.49
N GLY A 14 -2.39 2.17 -59.55
CA GLY A 14 -3.49 1.86 -58.62
C GLY A 14 -3.09 1.18 -57.28
N ARG A 15 -1.86 0.65 -57.14
CA ARG A 15 -1.52 -0.22 -56.01
C ARG A 15 -0.79 0.50 -54.85
N LYS A 16 -0.25 1.70 -55.07
CA LYS A 16 0.46 2.47 -54.06
C LYS A 16 -0.47 3.25 -53.09
N THR A 17 -1.68 3.60 -53.51
CA THR A 17 -2.59 4.45 -52.74
C THR A 17 -3.38 3.69 -51.66
N LYS A 18 -3.66 2.39 -51.87
CA LYS A 18 -4.38 1.56 -50.86
C LYS A 18 -3.53 1.24 -49.65
N ARG A 19 -2.24 0.89 -49.86
CA ARG A 19 -1.31 0.53 -48.81
C ARG A 19 -0.91 1.72 -47.90
N GLY A 20 -0.94 2.94 -48.41
CA GLY A 20 -0.73 4.18 -47.64
C GLY A 20 -1.92 4.55 -46.76
N ARG A 21 -3.18 4.26 -47.21
CA ARG A 21 -4.37 4.51 -46.41
C ARG A 21 -4.52 3.52 -45.26
N GLU A 22 -4.20 2.24 -45.47
CA GLU A 22 -4.23 1.22 -44.39
C GLU A 22 -3.17 1.48 -43.33
N GLY A 23 -1.94 1.87 -43.69
CA GLY A 23 -0.90 2.23 -42.74
C GLY A 23 -1.23 3.47 -41.93
N ASN A 24 -1.92 4.47 -42.50
CA ASN A 24 -2.39 5.64 -41.74
C ASN A 24 -3.59 5.32 -40.84
N GLN A 25 -4.46 4.39 -41.19
CA GLN A 25 -5.55 3.96 -40.31
C GLN A 25 -5.00 3.19 -39.10
N ILE A 26 -4.05 2.28 -39.29
CA ILE A 26 -3.40 1.53 -38.21
C ILE A 26 -2.64 2.49 -37.26
N ARG A 27 -1.91 3.48 -37.78
CA ARG A 27 -1.25 4.49 -36.98
C ARG A 27 -2.23 5.35 -36.15
N ARG A 28 -3.36 5.73 -36.73
CA ARG A 28 -4.44 6.46 -36.02
C ARG A 28 -5.08 5.61 -34.93
N LEU A 29 -5.32 4.32 -35.20
CA LEU A 29 -5.89 3.39 -34.24
C LEU A 29 -4.92 3.18 -33.05
N ASN A 30 -3.63 2.98 -33.32
CA ASN A 30 -2.61 2.85 -32.27
C ASN A 30 -2.47 4.14 -31.46
N LEU A 31 -2.55 5.32 -32.09
CA LEU A 31 -2.51 6.60 -31.40
C LEU A 31 -3.73 6.78 -30.46
N LEU A 32 -4.92 6.36 -30.90
CA LEU A 32 -6.14 6.39 -30.09
C LEU A 32 -6.08 5.42 -28.92
N LEU A 33 -5.49 4.24 -29.10
CA LEU A 33 -5.29 3.25 -28.03
C LEU A 33 -4.28 3.76 -26.98
N ILE A 34 -3.20 4.39 -27.42
CA ILE A 34 -2.20 5.01 -26.52
C ILE A 34 -2.85 6.18 -25.75
N LEU A 35 -3.66 6.99 -26.41
CA LEU A 35 -4.37 8.10 -25.78
C LEU A 35 -5.40 7.61 -24.76
N ALA A 36 -6.14 6.55 -25.07
CA ALA A 36 -7.10 5.92 -24.17
C ALA A 36 -6.40 5.29 -22.95
N ALA A 37 -5.25 4.64 -23.15
CA ALA A 37 -4.43 4.11 -22.05
C ALA A 37 -3.86 5.24 -21.16
N ALA A 38 -3.40 6.34 -21.74
CA ALA A 38 -2.92 7.50 -20.99
C ALA A 38 -4.04 8.19 -20.20
N ILE A 39 -5.24 8.31 -20.77
CA ILE A 39 -6.42 8.83 -20.06
C ILE A 39 -6.83 7.88 -18.93
N GLY A 40 -6.80 6.57 -19.16
CA GLY A 40 -7.07 5.56 -18.14
C GLY A 40 -6.10 5.66 -16.96
N LEU A 41 -4.80 5.82 -17.23
CA LEU A 41 -3.76 6.04 -16.23
C LEU A 41 -3.96 7.36 -15.47
N LEU A 42 -4.33 8.44 -16.15
CA LEU A 42 -4.62 9.74 -15.51
C LEU A 42 -5.88 9.68 -14.64
N LEU A 43 -6.93 8.97 -15.07
CA LEU A 43 -8.15 8.79 -14.28
C LEU A 43 -7.91 7.86 -13.09
N PHE A 44 -7.05 6.85 -13.24
CA PHE A 44 -6.63 5.97 -12.16
C PHE A 44 -5.77 6.72 -11.13
N ALA A 45 -4.79 7.51 -11.58
CA ALA A 45 -4.00 8.38 -10.71
C ALA A 45 -4.85 9.46 -10.02
N ALA A 46 -5.85 10.04 -10.71
CA ALA A 46 -6.79 10.98 -10.12
C ALA A 46 -7.71 10.29 -9.10
N ARG A 47 -8.10 9.04 -9.34
CA ARG A 47 -8.90 8.26 -8.39
C ARG A 47 -8.08 7.92 -7.13
N ILE A 48 -6.80 7.55 -7.28
CA ILE A 48 -5.87 7.37 -6.15
C ILE A 48 -5.70 8.70 -5.38
N PHE A 49 -5.51 9.80 -6.09
CA PHE A 49 -5.36 11.14 -5.48
C PHE A 49 -6.66 11.60 -4.79
N LEU A 50 -7.84 11.28 -5.33
CA LEU A 50 -9.15 11.63 -4.76
C LEU A 50 -9.57 10.65 -3.65
N SER A 51 -9.19 9.36 -3.73
CA SER A 51 -9.38 8.40 -2.64
C SER A 51 -8.38 8.62 -1.49
N GLY A 52 -7.22 9.22 -1.78
CA GLY A 52 -6.26 9.70 -0.78
C GLY A 52 -6.67 10.98 -0.04
N GLN A 53 -7.90 11.49 -0.22
CA GLN A 53 -8.49 12.45 0.72
C GLN A 53 -8.95 11.69 1.98
N THR A 54 -7.97 11.23 2.75
CA THR A 54 -8.15 10.87 4.15
C THR A 54 -8.99 11.93 4.82
N ILE A 55 -10.15 11.51 5.35
CA ILE A 55 -10.84 12.29 6.37
C ILE A 55 -9.79 12.51 7.46
N ARG A 56 -9.30 13.76 7.58
CA ARG A 56 -8.35 14.14 8.63
C ARG A 56 -9.07 13.90 9.95
N MET A 57 -8.78 12.79 10.58
CA MET A 57 -9.04 12.63 11.99
C MET A 57 -8.17 13.69 12.69
N THR A 58 -8.80 14.60 13.42
CA THR A 58 -8.09 15.62 14.17
C THR A 58 -7.60 15.00 15.47
N GLY A 59 -6.39 14.47 15.47
CA GLY A 59 -5.74 13.80 16.58
C GLY A 59 -5.35 12.35 16.27
N ASP A 60 -4.44 11.80 17.06
CA ASP A 60 -4.07 10.40 16.99
C ASP A 60 -5.23 9.54 17.52
N PRO A 61 -5.47 8.35 16.92
CA PRO A 61 -6.47 7.44 17.45
C PRO A 61 -6.04 6.94 18.83
N THR A 62 -6.93 7.07 19.81
CA THR A 62 -6.70 6.58 21.18
C THR A 62 -7.67 5.46 21.55
N TYR A 63 -8.73 5.25 20.75
CA TYR A 63 -9.76 4.24 20.95
C TYR A 63 -10.13 3.61 19.62
N LEU A 64 -10.72 2.41 19.67
CA LEU A 64 -11.33 1.78 18.50
C LEU A 64 -12.61 2.53 18.12
N SER A 65 -12.75 2.83 16.83
CA SER A 65 -14.00 3.39 16.28
C SER A 65 -15.08 2.31 16.16
N ASP A 66 -16.34 2.73 16.10
CA ASP A 66 -17.46 1.81 15.84
C ASP A 66 -17.23 1.00 14.54
N SER A 67 -16.68 1.63 13.51
CA SER A 67 -16.36 0.97 12.24
C SER A 67 -15.32 -0.15 12.36
N VAL A 68 -14.35 -0.03 13.26
CA VAL A 68 -13.38 -1.11 13.56
C VAL A 68 -14.05 -2.20 14.39
N LEU A 69 -14.90 -1.80 15.37
CA LEU A 69 -15.61 -2.76 16.22
C LEU A 69 -16.59 -3.65 15.44
N GLU A 70 -17.13 -3.16 14.32
CA GLU A 70 -17.96 -3.97 13.41
C GLU A 70 -17.21 -5.16 12.81
N TYR A 71 -15.88 -5.11 12.73
CA TYR A 71 -15.05 -6.20 12.23
C TYR A 71 -14.48 -7.13 13.30
N ARG A 72 -14.78 -6.92 14.59
CA ARG A 72 -14.23 -7.70 15.71
C ARG A 72 -14.37 -9.21 15.49
N ASP A 73 -15.57 -9.69 15.21
CA ASP A 73 -15.85 -11.13 15.02
C ASP A 73 -15.03 -11.69 13.84
N THR A 74 -14.88 -10.92 12.77
CA THR A 74 -14.09 -11.32 11.59
C THR A 74 -12.59 -11.37 11.91
N VAL A 75 -12.09 -10.40 12.67
CA VAL A 75 -10.68 -10.38 13.13
C VAL A 75 -10.42 -11.55 14.08
N GLU A 76 -11.30 -11.80 15.04
CA GLU A 76 -11.21 -12.95 15.96
C GLU A 76 -11.16 -14.28 15.21
N PHE A 77 -12.03 -14.46 14.22
CA PHE A 77 -12.04 -15.66 13.38
C PHE A 77 -10.73 -15.90 12.64
N TYR A 78 -10.18 -14.86 11.99
CA TYR A 78 -8.92 -15.00 11.25
C TYR A 78 -7.70 -15.04 12.18
N ALA A 79 -7.74 -14.39 13.34
CA ALA A 79 -6.71 -14.52 14.37
C ALA A 79 -6.64 -15.96 14.90
N GLU A 80 -7.80 -16.58 15.22
CA GLU A 80 -7.87 -17.98 15.63
C GLU A 80 -7.32 -18.91 14.54
N LYS A 81 -7.74 -18.70 13.30
CA LYS A 81 -7.28 -19.49 12.15
C LYS A 81 -5.76 -19.45 11.94
N ASN A 82 -5.11 -18.35 12.32
CA ASN A 82 -3.66 -18.18 12.23
C ASN A 82 -2.93 -18.51 13.55
N GLY A 83 -3.65 -18.91 14.62
CA GLY A 83 -3.07 -19.26 15.91
C GLY A 83 -2.54 -18.06 16.71
N ILE A 84 -3.13 -16.89 16.51
CA ILE A 84 -2.72 -15.61 17.11
C ILE A 84 -3.88 -14.88 17.82
N SER A 85 -4.82 -15.65 18.42
CA SER A 85 -6.01 -15.08 19.08
C SER A 85 -5.69 -14.09 20.20
N GLU A 86 -4.58 -14.28 20.90
CA GLU A 86 -4.10 -13.36 21.94
C GLU A 86 -3.72 -11.97 21.42
N TYR A 87 -3.53 -11.81 20.11
CA TYR A 87 -3.20 -10.54 19.48
C TYR A 87 -4.40 -9.84 18.85
N THR A 88 -5.65 -10.30 19.10
CA THR A 88 -6.86 -9.73 18.48
C THR A 88 -6.96 -8.21 18.73
N ASP A 89 -6.69 -7.72 19.93
CA ASP A 89 -6.76 -6.29 20.21
C ASP A 89 -5.66 -5.50 19.50
N TYR A 90 -4.48 -6.07 19.30
CA TYR A 90 -3.43 -5.49 18.45
C TYR A 90 -3.85 -5.42 16.99
N LEU A 91 -4.48 -6.46 16.44
CA LEU A 91 -4.98 -6.47 15.06
C LEU A 91 -6.08 -5.43 14.83
N LEU A 92 -6.99 -5.26 15.79
CA LEU A 92 -8.01 -4.20 15.77
C LEU A 92 -7.37 -2.81 15.87
N ALA A 93 -6.35 -2.65 16.72
CA ALA A 93 -5.60 -1.40 16.85
C ALA A 93 -4.80 -1.07 15.57
N ILE A 94 -4.22 -2.08 14.91
CA ILE A 94 -3.60 -1.94 13.58
C ILE A 94 -4.64 -1.43 12.58
N MET A 95 -5.80 -2.08 12.46
CA MET A 95 -6.88 -1.61 11.58
C MET A 95 -7.31 -0.17 11.89
N GLN A 96 -7.35 0.18 13.19
CA GLN A 96 -7.66 1.55 13.61
C GLN A 96 -6.62 2.57 13.10
N VAL A 97 -5.34 2.23 13.20
CA VAL A 97 -4.24 3.11 12.75
C VAL A 97 -4.18 3.20 11.23
N GLU A 98 -4.43 2.09 10.52
CA GLU A 98 -4.39 2.05 9.05
C GLU A 98 -5.53 2.85 8.43
N THR A 99 -6.77 2.54 8.79
CA THR A 99 -7.94 3.09 8.08
C THR A 99 -9.07 3.55 8.99
N GLY A 100 -9.03 3.18 10.27
CA GLY A 100 -10.17 3.33 11.18
C GLY A 100 -11.37 2.48 10.78
N GLY A 101 -11.14 1.33 10.12
CA GLY A 101 -12.16 0.41 9.63
C GLY A 101 -12.93 0.92 8.41
N ARG A 102 -12.33 1.80 7.60
CA ARG A 102 -12.99 2.43 6.45
C ARG A 102 -12.32 2.07 5.13
N GLY A 103 -13.13 2.03 4.06
CA GLY A 103 -12.67 1.65 2.72
C GLY A 103 -12.65 0.15 2.54
N ASP A 104 -11.99 -0.31 1.47
CA ASP A 104 -11.99 -1.72 1.09
C ASP A 104 -10.83 -2.46 1.78
N ASP A 105 -9.59 -2.03 1.61
CA ASP A 105 -8.41 -2.64 2.26
C ASP A 105 -8.23 -2.11 3.69
N VAL A 106 -9.11 -2.57 4.60
CA VAL A 106 -9.24 -2.02 5.96
C VAL A 106 -7.99 -2.20 6.83
N MET A 107 -7.16 -3.19 6.55
CA MET A 107 -5.89 -3.44 7.22
C MET A 107 -4.66 -3.05 6.39
N GLN A 108 -4.86 -2.44 5.20
CA GLN A 108 -3.80 -2.06 4.24
C GLN A 108 -2.82 -3.19 3.95
N SER A 109 -3.34 -4.41 3.83
CA SER A 109 -2.55 -5.63 3.73
C SER A 109 -2.26 -6.08 2.29
N SER A 110 -2.83 -5.42 1.27
CA SER A 110 -2.64 -5.79 -0.14
C SER A 110 -1.17 -5.77 -0.58
N GLU A 111 -0.37 -4.83 -0.06
CA GLU A 111 1.05 -4.72 -0.44
C GLU A 111 1.88 -5.92 0.03
N SER A 112 1.50 -6.59 1.12
CA SER A 112 2.15 -7.82 1.59
C SER A 112 2.00 -9.01 0.61
N LEU A 113 0.99 -8.95 -0.27
CA LEU A 113 0.80 -9.88 -1.39
C LEU A 113 1.45 -9.40 -2.70
N GLY A 114 2.14 -8.26 -2.69
CA GLY A 114 2.67 -7.63 -3.91
C GLY A 114 1.58 -7.04 -4.81
N LEU A 115 0.39 -6.80 -4.27
CA LEU A 115 -0.74 -6.17 -4.96
C LEU A 115 -0.67 -4.64 -4.81
N PRO A 116 -1.34 -3.88 -5.69
CA PRO A 116 -1.46 -2.44 -5.51
C PRO A 116 -2.14 -2.08 -4.17
N PRO A 117 -1.73 -0.99 -3.50
CA PRO A 117 -2.37 -0.53 -2.26
C PRO A 117 -3.89 -0.36 -2.43
N GLY A 118 -4.66 -0.79 -1.43
CA GLY A 118 -6.10 -0.62 -1.39
C GLY A 118 -6.88 -1.52 -2.37
N SER A 119 -6.32 -2.67 -2.77
CA SER A 119 -6.91 -3.56 -3.79
C SER A 119 -7.64 -4.79 -3.25
N LEU A 120 -7.67 -4.98 -1.93
CA LEU A 120 -8.41 -6.07 -1.29
C LEU A 120 -9.79 -5.59 -0.81
N GLU A 121 -10.78 -6.48 -0.86
CA GLU A 121 -12.07 -6.29 -0.18
C GLU A 121 -11.89 -6.45 1.34
N PRO A 122 -12.78 -5.92 2.19
CA PRO A 122 -12.57 -5.86 3.64
C PRO A 122 -12.25 -7.21 4.29
N GLU A 123 -12.99 -8.27 3.95
CA GLU A 123 -12.77 -9.60 4.52
C GLU A 123 -11.42 -10.18 4.08
N ASP A 124 -11.05 -10.03 2.79
CA ASP A 124 -9.78 -10.50 2.26
C ASP A 124 -8.61 -9.70 2.87
N SER A 125 -8.82 -8.40 3.12
CA SER A 125 -7.85 -7.55 3.81
C SER A 125 -7.62 -8.02 5.25
N ILE A 126 -8.68 -8.36 6.00
CA ILE A 126 -8.57 -8.89 7.36
C ILE A 126 -7.86 -10.25 7.37
N ALA A 127 -8.28 -11.15 6.46
CA ALA A 127 -7.65 -12.47 6.34
C ALA A 127 -6.15 -12.36 6.08
N GLN A 128 -5.76 -11.49 5.13
CA GLN A 128 -4.36 -11.27 4.79
C GLN A 128 -3.60 -10.52 5.89
N GLY A 129 -4.20 -9.51 6.51
CA GLY A 129 -3.59 -8.77 7.62
C GLY A 129 -3.25 -9.66 8.82
N CYS A 130 -4.18 -10.55 9.21
CA CYS A 130 -3.94 -11.54 10.26
C CYS A 130 -2.84 -12.55 9.86
N SER A 131 -2.84 -13.03 8.60
CA SER A 131 -1.82 -13.95 8.09
C SER A 131 -0.44 -13.30 8.07
N TYR A 132 -0.34 -12.05 7.63
CA TYR A 132 0.90 -11.30 7.57
C TYR A 132 1.46 -11.00 8.98
N PHE A 133 0.57 -10.63 9.92
CA PHE A 133 0.99 -10.44 11.32
C PHE A 133 1.53 -11.73 11.92
N ALA A 134 0.89 -12.88 11.68
CA ALA A 134 1.36 -14.19 12.14
C ALA A 134 2.72 -14.56 11.52
N GLU A 135 2.95 -14.24 10.24
CA GLU A 135 4.24 -14.44 9.57
C GLU A 135 5.34 -13.59 10.24
N ILE A 136 5.09 -12.30 10.47
CA ILE A 136 6.03 -11.39 11.14
C ILE A 136 6.32 -11.89 12.55
N LEU A 137 5.30 -12.29 13.30
CA LEU A 137 5.44 -12.81 14.67
C LEU A 137 6.34 -14.04 14.73
N GLY A 138 6.07 -15.02 13.83
CA GLY A 138 6.89 -16.25 13.76
C GLY A 138 8.33 -16.01 13.30
N ASP A 139 8.59 -14.95 12.54
CA ASP A 139 9.95 -14.56 12.14
C ASP A 139 10.66 -13.76 13.26
N ALA A 140 9.94 -12.89 13.96
CA ALA A 140 10.42 -12.17 15.14
C ALA A 140 10.88 -13.13 16.26
N GLU A 141 10.09 -14.18 16.54
CA GLU A 141 10.45 -15.20 17.51
C GLU A 141 11.79 -15.89 17.17
N LYS A 142 12.00 -16.27 15.91
CA LYS A 142 13.26 -16.88 15.45
C LYS A 142 14.46 -15.95 15.58
N LYS A 143 14.22 -14.63 15.43
CA LYS A 143 15.24 -13.59 15.45
C LYS A 143 15.47 -13.01 16.85
N GLY A 144 14.64 -13.35 17.84
CA GLY A 144 14.69 -12.82 19.20
C GLY A 144 14.27 -11.34 19.23
N CYS A 145 13.30 -10.96 18.43
CA CYS A 145 12.71 -9.63 18.42
C CYS A 145 11.45 -9.59 19.30
N ASP A 146 11.19 -8.43 19.90
CA ASP A 146 10.04 -8.18 20.76
C ASP A 146 8.74 -7.88 19.98
N LEU A 147 7.62 -7.70 20.69
CA LEU A 147 6.32 -7.41 20.08
C LEU A 147 6.30 -5.99 19.45
N ASP A 148 7.04 -5.04 19.97
CA ASP A 148 7.14 -3.70 19.40
C ASP A 148 7.79 -3.75 18.01
N ALA A 149 8.80 -4.60 17.84
CA ALA A 149 9.40 -4.87 16.54
C ALA A 149 8.41 -5.53 15.56
N VAL A 150 7.56 -6.46 16.05
CA VAL A 150 6.48 -7.07 15.23
C VAL A 150 5.49 -6.03 14.75
N ILE A 151 4.99 -5.19 15.66
CA ILE A 151 4.03 -4.13 15.32
C ILE A 151 4.64 -3.14 14.33
N GLN A 152 5.87 -2.70 14.58
CA GLN A 152 6.56 -1.76 13.69
C GLN A 152 6.86 -2.38 12.32
N ALA A 153 7.19 -3.68 12.26
CA ALA A 153 7.44 -4.42 11.03
C ALA A 153 6.17 -4.57 10.17
N TYR A 154 4.98 -4.57 10.76
CA TYR A 154 3.73 -4.57 10.00
C TYR A 154 3.66 -3.37 9.03
N ASN A 155 4.11 -2.21 9.48
CA ASN A 155 4.14 -0.97 8.66
C ASN A 155 5.41 -0.82 7.83
N PHE A 156 6.58 -1.20 8.35
CA PHE A 156 7.87 -1.04 7.67
C PHE A 156 8.22 -2.19 6.72
N GLY A 157 7.50 -3.31 6.83
CA GLY A 157 7.85 -4.56 6.17
C GLY A 157 8.77 -5.43 7.03
N ILE A 158 8.77 -6.73 6.72
CA ILE A 158 9.46 -7.78 7.50
C ILE A 158 10.97 -7.58 7.61
N ASP A 159 11.60 -6.85 6.67
CA ASP A 159 13.03 -6.51 6.69
C ASP A 159 13.44 -5.72 7.94
N TYR A 160 12.46 -5.04 8.61
CA TYR A 160 12.71 -4.34 9.86
C TYR A 160 13.18 -5.26 10.97
N LEU A 161 12.71 -6.51 10.99
CA LEU A 161 13.13 -7.50 11.99
C LEU A 161 14.63 -7.83 11.89
N ASP A 162 15.20 -7.86 10.66
CA ASP A 162 16.64 -8.05 10.48
C ASP A 162 17.46 -6.87 11.02
N PHE A 163 16.91 -5.68 10.92
CA PHE A 163 17.53 -4.48 11.45
C PHE A 163 17.47 -4.45 12.98
N ALA A 164 16.33 -4.78 13.57
CA ALA A 164 16.12 -4.86 15.02
C ALA A 164 16.97 -5.96 15.65
N ALA A 165 16.96 -7.18 15.09
CA ALA A 165 17.74 -8.32 15.60
C ALA A 165 19.25 -8.03 15.68
N LYS A 166 19.81 -7.30 14.71
CA LYS A 166 21.23 -6.87 14.74
C LYS A 166 21.54 -5.87 15.85
N ARG A 167 20.54 -5.31 16.50
CA ARG A 167 20.62 -4.30 17.56
C ARG A 167 20.12 -4.78 18.92
N GLY A 168 19.84 -6.07 19.05
CA GLY A 168 19.42 -6.69 20.31
C GLY A 168 17.97 -7.20 20.32
N GLY A 169 17.17 -6.84 19.30
CA GLY A 169 15.81 -7.37 19.10
C GLY A 169 14.70 -6.53 19.75
N ASP A 170 14.99 -5.70 20.76
CA ASP A 170 14.03 -4.81 21.39
C ASP A 170 13.86 -3.56 20.52
N SER A 171 12.61 -3.24 20.14
CA SER A 171 12.29 -2.09 19.29
C SER A 171 11.68 -0.96 20.11
N ASP A 172 12.10 0.25 19.78
CA ASP A 172 11.55 1.50 20.32
C ASP A 172 11.45 2.58 19.24
N LEU A 173 10.96 3.76 19.61
CA LEU A 173 10.83 4.89 18.68
C LEU A 173 12.17 5.34 18.10
N ASP A 174 13.25 5.27 18.86
CA ASP A 174 14.58 5.69 18.39
C ASP A 174 15.07 4.72 17.30
N MET A 175 14.92 3.41 17.50
CA MET A 175 15.25 2.39 16.50
C MET A 175 14.37 2.50 15.24
N ALA A 176 13.06 2.72 15.39
CA ALA A 176 12.15 2.95 14.29
C ALA A 176 12.52 4.22 13.49
N THR A 177 12.94 5.27 14.20
CA THR A 177 13.42 6.52 13.60
C THR A 177 14.69 6.29 12.77
N GLU A 178 15.69 5.59 13.34
CA GLU A 178 16.94 5.26 12.62
C GLU A 178 16.69 4.45 11.35
N PHE A 179 15.78 3.47 11.40
CA PHE A 179 15.42 2.67 10.23
C PHE A 179 14.74 3.51 9.16
N ALA A 180 13.77 4.35 9.55
CA ALA A 180 13.05 5.21 8.62
C ALA A 180 13.95 6.26 7.98
N GLU A 181 14.91 6.83 8.74
CA GLU A 181 15.93 7.73 8.22
C GLU A 181 16.79 7.03 7.15
N TRP A 182 17.31 5.85 7.48
CA TRP A 182 18.12 5.08 6.55
C TRP A 182 17.37 4.71 5.26
N LYS A 183 16.12 4.27 5.38
CA LYS A 183 15.31 3.83 4.22
C LYS A 183 14.82 4.99 3.35
N SER A 184 14.73 6.20 3.90
CA SER A 184 14.29 7.41 3.20
C SER A 184 15.44 8.29 2.70
N ASP A 185 16.72 7.87 2.88
CA ASP A 185 17.89 8.72 2.65
C ASP A 185 17.81 10.07 3.40
N GLY A 186 17.18 10.09 4.58
CA GLY A 186 16.97 11.27 5.41
C GLY A 186 15.86 12.21 4.95
N GLU A 187 15.09 11.86 3.91
CA GLU A 187 13.98 12.70 3.46
C GLU A 187 12.81 12.68 4.45
N THR A 188 12.28 13.87 4.76
CA THR A 188 11.18 14.07 5.70
C THR A 188 9.93 14.63 5.06
N THR A 189 8.80 14.52 5.75
CA THR A 189 7.51 15.12 5.38
C THR A 189 6.76 15.59 6.62
N GLU A 190 5.87 16.58 6.48
CA GLU A 190 4.96 16.96 7.55
C GLU A 190 4.07 15.78 7.98
N TYR A 191 3.85 15.65 9.28
CA TYR A 191 2.98 14.63 9.85
C TYR A 191 2.14 15.21 10.99
N SER A 192 0.82 15.32 10.79
CA SER A 192 -0.11 16.01 11.69
C SER A 192 -0.55 15.13 12.88
N SER A 193 0.29 14.21 13.34
CA SER A 193 0.06 13.42 14.55
C SER A 193 0.29 14.27 15.81
N GLU A 194 -0.48 14.01 16.86
CA GLU A 194 -0.25 14.65 18.16
C GLU A 194 1.07 14.18 18.74
N LEU A 195 1.32 12.86 18.70
CA LEU A 195 2.58 12.26 19.14
C LEU A 195 3.79 12.85 18.39
N ALA A 196 3.71 12.99 17.06
CA ALA A 196 4.79 13.60 16.28
C ALA A 196 5.03 15.08 16.66
N ARG A 197 3.96 15.85 16.96
CA ARG A 197 4.11 17.24 17.41
C ARG A 197 4.81 17.33 18.75
N GLU A 198 4.51 16.42 19.67
CA GLU A 198 5.16 16.36 20.99
C GLU A 198 6.62 15.94 20.91
N VAL A 199 6.92 14.94 20.07
CA VAL A 199 8.27 14.36 19.96
C VAL A 199 9.23 15.24 19.17
N ASN A 200 8.79 15.73 17.99
CA ASN A 200 9.73 16.37 17.06
C ASN A 200 9.17 17.59 16.32
N GLY A 201 8.00 18.08 16.69
CA GLY A 201 7.37 19.25 16.04
C GLY A 201 6.49 18.93 14.84
N GLY A 202 6.14 17.65 14.60
CA GLY A 202 5.11 17.27 13.64
C GLY A 202 5.64 16.85 12.26
N TRP A 203 6.69 16.07 12.22
CA TRP A 203 7.21 15.49 10.98
C TRP A 203 7.53 13.98 11.13
N ARG A 204 7.69 13.29 10.02
CA ARG A 204 8.23 11.93 9.93
C ARG A 204 9.11 11.76 8.70
N TYR A 205 9.92 10.72 8.69
CA TYR A 205 10.65 10.32 7.49
C TYR A 205 9.70 9.81 6.39
N LYS A 206 10.10 9.95 5.13
CA LYS A 206 9.32 9.50 3.96
C LYS A 206 9.41 7.99 3.73
N TYR A 207 9.41 7.22 4.79
CA TYR A 207 9.35 5.77 4.74
C TYR A 207 8.46 5.26 5.86
N GLY A 208 7.37 4.62 5.52
CA GLY A 208 6.39 4.13 6.50
C GLY A 208 6.02 5.18 7.55
N ASN A 209 5.81 4.74 8.79
CA ASN A 209 5.51 5.59 9.94
C ASN A 209 6.31 5.16 11.17
N MET A 210 7.36 5.89 11.54
CA MET A 210 8.21 5.60 12.69
C MET A 210 7.46 5.62 14.04
N PHE A 211 6.28 6.22 14.11
CA PHE A 211 5.43 6.27 15.29
C PHE A 211 4.42 5.13 15.36
N TYR A 212 4.47 4.17 14.43
CA TYR A 212 3.39 3.20 14.23
C TYR A 212 3.16 2.32 15.44
N ALA A 213 4.22 1.73 16.01
CA ALA A 213 4.11 0.87 17.18
C ALA A 213 3.55 1.63 18.39
N GLU A 214 4.00 2.87 18.61
CA GLU A 214 3.50 3.70 19.72
C GLU A 214 2.01 4.04 19.55
N LEU A 215 1.54 4.31 18.32
CA LEU A 215 0.12 4.58 18.05
C LEU A 215 -0.74 3.35 18.30
N VAL A 216 -0.30 2.17 17.87
CA VAL A 216 -1.00 0.90 18.10
C VAL A 216 -1.07 0.58 19.59
N LYS A 217 0.07 0.66 20.31
CA LYS A 217 0.16 0.39 21.75
C LYS A 217 -0.75 1.31 22.56
N LYS A 218 -0.77 2.61 22.24
CA LYS A 218 -1.64 3.60 22.91
C LYS A 218 -3.12 3.19 22.86
N ILE A 219 -3.57 2.59 21.77
CA ILE A 219 -4.95 2.09 21.64
C ILE A 219 -5.16 0.86 22.54
N VAL A 220 -4.23 -0.11 22.47
CA VAL A 220 -4.32 -1.36 23.25
C VAL A 220 -4.28 -1.07 24.75
N ASP A 221 -3.41 -0.17 25.21
CA ASP A 221 -3.33 0.24 26.62
C ASP A 221 -4.65 0.82 27.10
N ASN A 222 -5.29 1.69 26.30
CA ASN A 222 -6.60 2.25 26.62
C ASN A 222 -7.74 1.20 26.63
N LEU A 223 -7.62 0.09 25.90
CA LEU A 223 -8.59 -1.02 25.97
C LEU A 223 -8.45 -1.80 27.26
N ASN A 224 -7.24 -1.94 27.78
CA ASN A 224 -6.94 -2.68 29.00
C ASN A 224 -7.25 -1.88 30.29
N ASP A 225 -7.31 -0.55 30.21
CA ASP A 225 -7.59 0.35 31.33
C ASP A 225 -9.10 0.59 31.59
N ASN A 226 -10.02 0.07 30.74
CA ASN A 226 -11.46 0.21 30.83
C ASN A 226 -12.14 -1.12 31.19
#